data_0ad0e99d78433f7aad597927ee8aa9df
#
_entry.id   0ad0e99d78433f7aad597927ee8aa9df
#
_cell.length_a   1.000
_cell.length_b   1.000
_cell.length_c   1.000
_cell.angle_alpha   90.00
_cell.angle_beta   90.00
_cell.angle_gamma   90.00
#
_symmetry.space_group_name_H-M   'P 1'
#
loop_
_entity.id
_entity.type
_entity.pdbx_description
1 polymer ?
#
loop_
_entity_poly.entity_id
_entity_poly.type
_entity_poly.pdbx_seq_one_letter_code
_entity_poly.pdbx_strand_id
1 'polypeptide(L)'
;MIRYLVLVLSFCFLQARAYAYDAEQLYYKLREKVLLVKDYTADIKMKVDITYMRIPALRGRLYFKAPDKLRMERQGGISILPKKNVNLTLRNLIPDGKVTVIDAGTGTIAGKAVRIIKVIPEDEQSGIVLTKIWVDETAILALRTETTTQNEGTVIMDLEYGKYLTYALPDKVKITMDVKEYKLPKGVTMDYAEVATAPKDAKVKERKGVIEISYLGYTINKGIDDAVFKKDE
;
A
#
# COMPACT_ATOMS: atom_id res chain seq x y z
N MET A 1 36.25 -4.89 -47.01
CA MET A 1 35.25 -5.60 -46.20
C MET A 1 35.35 -5.37 -44.70
N ILE A 2 36.48 -5.40 -44.07
CA ILE A 2 36.64 -5.20 -42.61
C ILE A 2 36.18 -3.83 -42.13
N ARG A 3 36.38 -2.74 -42.90
CA ARG A 3 35.99 -1.37 -42.52
C ARG A 3 34.45 -1.20 -42.42
N TYR A 4 33.68 -1.89 -43.24
CA TYR A 4 32.22 -1.84 -43.19
C TYR A 4 31.66 -2.69 -42.03
N LEU A 5 32.34 -3.76 -41.65
CA LEU A 5 31.97 -4.61 -40.52
C LEU A 5 32.07 -3.84 -39.20
N VAL A 6 33.13 -3.03 -39.03
CA VAL A 6 33.33 -2.19 -37.82
C VAL A 6 32.29 -1.08 -37.72
N LEU A 7 31.84 -0.50 -38.85
CA LEU A 7 30.79 0.52 -38.89
C LEU A 7 29.41 -0.06 -38.53
N VAL A 8 29.11 -1.29 -38.97
CA VAL A 8 27.82 -1.96 -38.64
C VAL A 8 27.81 -2.38 -37.17
N LEU A 9 28.92 -2.85 -36.61
CA LEU A 9 29.00 -3.18 -35.19
C LEU A 9 28.89 -1.91 -34.29
N SER A 10 29.43 -0.78 -34.72
CA SER A 10 29.30 0.49 -33.97
C SER A 10 27.88 1.03 -33.97
N PHE A 11 27.09 0.77 -35.02
CA PHE A 11 25.70 1.22 -35.13
C PHE A 11 24.74 0.42 -34.27
N CYS A 12 25.02 -0.87 -33.99
CA CYS A 12 24.22 -1.71 -33.11
C CYS A 12 24.33 -1.33 -31.62
N PHE A 13 25.38 -0.65 -31.20
CA PHE A 13 25.52 -0.22 -29.79
C PHE A 13 24.78 1.07 -29.44
N LEU A 14 24.21 1.80 -30.42
CA LEU A 14 23.53 3.08 -30.17
C LEU A 14 22.03 2.97 -29.88
N GLN A 15 21.44 1.79 -29.83
CA GLN A 15 19.97 1.63 -29.76
C GLN A 15 19.43 1.22 -28.37
N ALA A 16 20.25 1.09 -27.36
CA ALA A 16 19.77 0.84 -26.01
C ALA A 16 19.59 2.16 -25.23
N ARG A 17 18.84 3.11 -25.75
CA ARG A 17 18.21 4.11 -24.91
C ARG A 17 17.04 3.45 -24.21
N ALA A 18 17.30 2.77 -23.13
CA ALA A 18 16.28 2.53 -22.13
C ALA A 18 15.72 3.92 -21.74
N TYR A 19 14.46 4.19 -22.05
CA TYR A 19 13.74 5.33 -21.49
C TYR A 19 13.58 5.04 -19.99
N ALA A 20 14.64 5.28 -19.22
CA ALA A 20 14.53 5.35 -17.79
C ALA A 20 13.77 6.65 -17.48
N TYR A 21 12.58 6.53 -16.92
CA TYR A 21 11.89 7.70 -16.37
C TYR A 21 12.83 8.33 -15.31
N ASP A 22 12.87 9.66 -15.28
CA ASP A 22 13.33 10.35 -14.10
C ASP A 22 12.48 9.90 -12.90
N ALA A 23 13.09 9.67 -11.77
CA ALA A 23 12.42 9.17 -10.57
C ALA A 23 11.24 10.07 -10.16
N GLU A 24 11.38 11.37 -10.35
CA GLU A 24 10.33 12.35 -10.07
C GLU A 24 9.15 12.19 -11.04
N GLN A 25 9.40 12.06 -12.33
CA GLN A 25 8.36 11.81 -13.33
C GLN A 25 7.62 10.49 -13.07
N LEU A 26 8.35 9.44 -12.68
CA LEU A 26 7.78 8.15 -12.35
C LEU A 26 6.84 8.26 -11.14
N TYR A 27 7.25 9.00 -10.10
CA TYR A 27 6.42 9.27 -8.94
C TYR A 27 5.12 9.99 -9.32
N TYR A 28 5.19 11.07 -10.10
CA TYR A 28 4.00 11.83 -10.49
C TYR A 28 3.06 10.99 -11.36
N LYS A 29 3.56 10.19 -12.29
CA LYS A 29 2.74 9.26 -13.08
C LYS A 29 2.04 8.21 -12.21
N LEU A 30 2.75 7.63 -11.25
CA LEU A 30 2.15 6.71 -10.28
C LEU A 30 1.06 7.41 -9.46
N ARG A 31 1.34 8.61 -8.97
CA ARG A 31 0.40 9.43 -8.21
C ARG A 31 -0.85 9.76 -9.00
N GLU A 32 -0.71 10.25 -10.23
CA GLU A 32 -1.84 10.52 -11.12
C GLU A 32 -2.72 9.28 -11.29
N LYS A 33 -2.11 8.13 -11.53
CA LYS A 33 -2.85 6.87 -11.70
C LYS A 33 -3.63 6.47 -10.45
N VAL A 34 -3.05 6.62 -9.27
CA VAL A 34 -3.74 6.36 -8.00
C VAL A 34 -4.88 7.37 -7.77
N LEU A 35 -4.70 8.63 -8.18
CA LEU A 35 -5.69 9.69 -8.06
C LEU A 35 -6.89 9.56 -9.01
N LEU A 36 -6.86 8.67 -10.01
CA LEU A 36 -8.02 8.34 -10.84
C LEU A 36 -9.18 7.77 -10.03
N VAL A 37 -8.88 7.16 -8.87
CA VAL A 37 -9.88 6.59 -7.98
C VAL A 37 -10.38 7.66 -7.02
N LYS A 38 -11.62 8.09 -7.21
CA LYS A 38 -12.31 9.05 -6.34
C LYS A 38 -13.07 8.34 -5.22
N ASP A 39 -13.68 7.22 -5.54
CA ASP A 39 -14.39 6.35 -4.60
C ASP A 39 -14.39 4.91 -5.10
N TYR A 40 -14.55 3.96 -4.18
CA TYR A 40 -14.87 2.58 -4.51
C TYR A 40 -15.58 1.87 -3.36
N THR A 41 -16.37 0.88 -3.72
CA THR A 41 -16.79 -0.20 -2.82
C THR A 41 -16.12 -1.50 -3.23
N ALA A 42 -15.72 -2.30 -2.26
CA ALA A 42 -15.09 -3.59 -2.54
C ALA A 42 -15.52 -4.65 -1.53
N ASP A 43 -15.89 -5.83 -2.00
CA ASP A 43 -16.05 -6.98 -1.13
C ASP A 43 -14.66 -7.56 -0.83
N ILE A 44 -14.35 -7.78 0.45
CA ILE A 44 -13.03 -8.18 0.90
C ILE A 44 -13.07 -9.43 1.78
N LYS A 45 -11.96 -10.16 1.75
CA LYS A 45 -11.59 -11.16 2.74
C LYS A 45 -10.31 -10.72 3.42
N MET A 46 -10.31 -10.62 4.73
CA MET A 46 -9.16 -10.19 5.52
C MET A 46 -8.72 -11.31 6.46
N LYS A 47 -7.42 -11.55 6.52
CA LYS A 47 -6.76 -12.38 7.52
C LYS A 47 -5.84 -11.49 8.34
N VAL A 48 -5.86 -11.68 9.64
CA VAL A 48 -4.98 -10.97 10.57
C VAL A 48 -4.17 -12.03 11.31
N ASP A 49 -2.85 -11.97 11.16
CA ASP A 49 -1.91 -12.82 11.86
C ASP A 49 -1.04 -11.93 12.76
N ILE A 50 -1.33 -11.99 14.03
CA ILE A 50 -0.60 -11.27 15.06
C ILE A 50 -0.16 -12.32 16.07
N THR A 51 1.12 -12.33 16.37
CA THR A 51 1.70 -13.25 17.35
C THR A 51 0.83 -13.23 18.62
N TYR A 52 0.32 -14.41 19.00
CA TYR A 52 -0.58 -14.68 20.14
C TYR A 52 -2.08 -14.38 19.94
N MET A 53 -2.53 -13.90 18.79
CA MET A 53 -3.96 -13.76 18.51
C MET A 53 -4.39 -14.58 17.28
N ARG A 54 -5.33 -15.49 17.45
CA ARG A 54 -5.97 -16.20 16.34
C ARG A 54 -7.27 -15.48 15.98
N ILE A 55 -7.19 -14.60 15.00
CA ILE A 55 -8.37 -13.90 14.48
C ILE A 55 -8.89 -14.70 13.28
N PRO A 56 -10.14 -15.19 13.30
CA PRO A 56 -10.73 -15.85 12.13
C PRO A 56 -10.72 -14.93 10.92
N ALA A 57 -10.65 -15.51 9.72
CA ALA A 57 -10.74 -14.72 8.50
C ALA A 57 -12.08 -13.96 8.46
N LEU A 58 -12.00 -12.65 8.29
CA LEU A 58 -13.15 -11.76 8.21
C LEU A 58 -13.58 -11.57 6.76
N ARG A 59 -14.87 -11.49 6.52
CA ARG A 59 -15.44 -11.00 5.26
C ARG A 59 -16.18 -9.72 5.54
N GLY A 60 -16.11 -8.78 4.62
CA GLY A 60 -16.77 -7.49 4.76
C GLY A 60 -16.81 -6.73 3.47
N ARG A 61 -17.39 -5.54 3.54
CA ARG A 61 -17.42 -4.57 2.46
C ARG A 61 -16.64 -3.34 2.88
N LEU A 62 -15.71 -2.93 2.02
CA LEU A 62 -14.90 -1.74 2.21
C LEU A 62 -15.47 -0.62 1.34
N TYR A 63 -15.61 0.55 1.93
CA TYR A 63 -16.01 1.79 1.26
C TYR A 63 -14.86 2.77 1.39
N PHE A 64 -14.45 3.32 0.26
CA PHE A 64 -13.44 4.38 0.20
C PHE A 64 -14.00 5.57 -0.56
N LYS A 65 -13.77 6.77 -0.05
CA LYS A 65 -14.03 8.03 -0.74
C LYS A 65 -12.90 9.00 -0.47
N ALA A 66 -12.32 9.51 -1.54
CA ALA A 66 -11.23 10.47 -1.47
C ALA A 66 -11.64 11.74 -0.69
N PRO A 67 -10.71 12.40 0.02
CA PRO A 67 -9.29 12.04 0.06
C PRO A 67 -8.97 10.90 1.03
N ASP A 68 -9.71 10.73 2.13
CA ASP A 68 -9.30 9.92 3.28
C ASP A 68 -10.43 9.15 3.98
N LYS A 69 -11.66 9.20 3.44
CA LYS A 69 -12.79 8.49 4.05
C LYS A 69 -12.69 7.00 3.77
N LEU A 70 -12.66 6.20 4.83
CA LEU A 70 -12.63 4.75 4.75
C LEU A 70 -13.57 4.16 5.79
N ARG A 71 -14.44 3.23 5.38
CA ARG A 71 -15.30 2.44 6.26
C ARG A 71 -15.26 0.99 5.86
N MET A 72 -15.22 0.11 6.85
CA MET A 72 -15.34 -1.32 6.64
C MET A 72 -16.56 -1.84 7.41
N GLU A 73 -17.46 -2.48 6.69
CA GLU A 73 -18.60 -3.20 7.26
C GLU A 73 -18.31 -4.69 7.27
N ARG A 74 -18.42 -5.30 8.44
CA ARG A 74 -18.27 -6.74 8.59
C ARG A 74 -19.56 -7.45 8.21
N GLN A 75 -19.48 -8.56 7.51
CA GLN A 75 -20.64 -9.42 7.25
C GLN A 75 -21.12 -10.05 8.56
N GLY A 76 -22.32 -9.66 9.03
CA GLY A 76 -22.92 -10.17 10.27
C GLY A 76 -22.47 -9.49 11.56
N GLY A 77 -22.01 -8.23 11.55
CA GLY A 77 -21.58 -7.56 12.75
C GLY A 77 -21.42 -6.05 12.66
N ILE A 78 -20.87 -5.48 13.72
CA ILE A 78 -20.66 -4.04 13.91
C ILE A 78 -19.71 -3.48 12.84
N SER A 79 -20.07 -2.32 12.31
CA SER A 79 -19.24 -1.54 11.41
C SER A 79 -17.95 -1.10 12.10
N ILE A 80 -16.80 -1.34 11.47
CA ILE A 80 -15.49 -0.94 12.00
C ILE A 80 -15.03 0.28 11.21
N LEU A 81 -15.05 1.44 11.85
CA LEU A 81 -14.41 2.63 11.32
C LEU A 81 -12.93 2.64 11.76
N PRO A 82 -11.98 2.62 10.82
CA PRO A 82 -10.59 2.85 11.18
C PRO A 82 -10.46 4.21 11.87
N LYS A 83 -9.69 4.29 12.95
CA LYS A 83 -9.31 5.60 13.49
C LYS A 83 -8.52 6.36 12.41
N LYS A 84 -8.64 7.69 12.38
CA LYS A 84 -8.05 8.58 11.36
C LYS A 84 -6.59 8.30 11.00
N ASN A 85 -5.82 7.64 11.88
CA ASN A 85 -4.39 7.39 11.70
C ASN A 85 -4.05 6.01 11.10
N VAL A 86 -5.04 5.19 10.71
CA VAL A 86 -4.81 3.85 10.13
C VAL A 86 -5.39 3.78 8.72
N ASN A 87 -5.05 4.76 7.90
CA ASN A 87 -5.41 4.76 6.49
C ASN A 87 -4.41 3.91 5.69
N LEU A 88 -4.68 2.61 5.61
CA LEU A 88 -3.86 1.62 4.90
C LEU A 88 -4.23 1.51 3.40
N THR A 89 -4.64 2.60 2.79
CA THR A 89 -4.84 2.65 1.33
C THR A 89 -3.57 3.14 0.65
N LEU A 90 -3.29 2.64 -0.55
CA LEU A 90 -2.14 3.10 -1.34
C LEU A 90 -2.17 4.63 -1.51
N ARG A 91 -3.35 5.24 -1.64
CA ARG A 91 -3.50 6.69 -1.75
C ARG A 91 -2.89 7.44 -0.57
N ASN A 92 -3.06 6.92 0.65
CA ASN A 92 -2.58 7.58 1.85
C ASN A 92 -1.09 7.33 2.12
N LEU A 93 -0.51 6.34 1.45
CA LEU A 93 0.92 6.07 1.49
C LEU A 93 1.70 6.82 0.41
N ILE A 94 1.00 7.45 -0.54
CA ILE A 94 1.59 8.37 -1.52
C ILE A 94 1.31 9.79 -1.02
N PRO A 95 2.30 10.51 -0.50
CA PRO A 95 2.09 11.83 0.09
C PRO A 95 1.42 12.80 -0.89
N ASP A 96 0.43 13.55 -0.39
CA ASP A 96 -0.13 14.70 -1.10
C ASP A 96 0.77 15.93 -0.87
N GLY A 97 0.81 16.85 -1.84
CA GLY A 97 1.60 18.09 -1.72
C GLY A 97 2.99 18.00 -2.34
N LYS A 98 3.88 18.86 -1.86
CA LYS A 98 5.27 18.92 -2.31
C LYS A 98 6.08 17.80 -1.67
N VAL A 99 6.90 17.16 -2.48
CA VAL A 99 7.75 16.05 -2.06
C VAL A 99 9.13 16.17 -2.71
N THR A 100 10.15 15.68 -2.02
CA THR A 100 11.45 15.41 -2.61
C THR A 100 11.49 13.94 -3.02
N VAL A 101 11.77 13.66 -4.30
CA VAL A 101 11.88 12.32 -4.85
C VAL A 101 13.34 12.00 -5.13
N ILE A 102 13.81 10.86 -4.62
CA ILE A 102 15.20 10.41 -4.78
C ILE A 102 15.18 9.04 -5.46
N ASP A 103 15.96 8.90 -6.52
CA ASP A 103 16.23 7.61 -7.13
C ASP A 103 17.08 6.74 -6.18
N ALA A 104 16.60 5.56 -5.88
CA ALA A 104 17.28 4.58 -5.04
C ALA A 104 17.71 3.34 -5.83
N GLY A 105 17.75 3.44 -7.17
CA GLY A 105 18.21 2.39 -8.07
C GLY A 105 17.11 1.43 -8.50
N THR A 106 17.51 0.21 -8.84
CA THR A 106 16.63 -0.83 -9.38
C THR A 106 16.63 -2.06 -8.49
N GLY A 107 15.64 -2.91 -8.67
CA GLY A 107 15.52 -4.17 -7.93
C GLY A 107 14.61 -5.16 -8.65
N THR A 108 14.25 -6.22 -7.95
CA THR A 108 13.32 -7.24 -8.47
C THR A 108 12.32 -7.62 -7.39
N ILE A 109 11.03 -7.65 -7.73
CA ILE A 109 9.96 -8.18 -6.87
C ILE A 109 9.17 -9.23 -7.66
N ALA A 110 9.08 -10.44 -7.13
CA ALA A 110 8.37 -11.56 -7.75
C ALA A 110 8.77 -11.78 -9.23
N GLY A 111 10.08 -11.64 -9.56
CA GLY A 111 10.61 -11.77 -10.91
C GLY A 111 10.42 -10.57 -11.84
N LYS A 112 9.76 -9.50 -11.38
CA LYS A 112 9.58 -8.26 -12.15
C LYS A 112 10.65 -7.25 -11.80
N ALA A 113 11.26 -6.65 -12.82
CA ALA A 113 12.16 -5.51 -12.63
C ALA A 113 11.37 -4.29 -12.10
N VAL A 114 11.93 -3.60 -11.13
CA VAL A 114 11.34 -2.42 -10.51
C VAL A 114 12.36 -1.30 -10.33
N ARG A 115 11.89 -0.06 -10.43
CA ARG A 115 12.61 1.13 -9.97
C ARG A 115 12.28 1.37 -8.52
N ILE A 116 13.28 1.71 -7.74
CA ILE A 116 13.12 2.02 -6.33
C ILE A 116 13.25 3.53 -6.17
N ILE A 117 12.22 4.16 -5.64
CA ILE A 117 12.21 5.60 -5.37
C ILE A 117 11.96 5.85 -3.88
N LYS A 118 12.60 6.89 -3.34
CA LYS A 118 12.34 7.40 -1.98
C LYS A 118 11.61 8.73 -2.10
N VAL A 119 10.54 8.87 -1.35
CA VAL A 119 9.67 10.05 -1.35
C VAL A 119 9.63 10.63 0.05
N ILE A 120 10.04 11.88 0.18
CA ILE A 120 10.09 12.62 1.44
C ILE A 120 9.10 13.77 1.34
N PRO A 121 8.00 13.80 2.14
CA PRO A 121 7.10 14.92 2.18
C PRO A 121 7.79 16.18 2.71
N GLU A 122 7.45 17.34 2.16
CA GLU A 122 7.89 18.63 2.72
C GLU A 122 6.98 19.07 3.87
N ASP A 123 5.76 18.51 3.96
CA ASP A 123 4.80 18.79 5.01
C ASP A 123 5.06 17.88 6.23
N GLU A 124 5.58 18.48 7.31
CA GLU A 124 5.81 17.78 8.57
C GLU A 124 4.53 17.28 9.25
N GLN A 125 3.37 17.89 8.95
CA GLN A 125 2.08 17.49 9.51
C GLN A 125 1.55 16.19 8.91
N SER A 126 2.12 15.73 7.80
CA SER A 126 1.76 14.45 7.18
C SER A 126 2.01 13.26 8.12
N GLY A 127 2.90 13.41 9.11
CA GLY A 127 3.35 12.34 10.00
C GLY A 127 4.20 11.27 9.30
N ILE A 128 4.43 11.40 7.99
CA ILE A 128 5.29 10.51 7.20
C ILE A 128 6.70 11.10 7.15
N VAL A 129 7.69 10.31 7.55
CA VAL A 129 9.11 10.69 7.44
C VAL A 129 9.66 10.36 6.06
N LEU A 130 9.36 9.17 5.57
CA LEU A 130 9.87 8.64 4.31
C LEU A 130 8.94 7.55 3.80
N THR A 131 8.68 7.55 2.50
CA THR A 131 8.10 6.40 1.80
C THR A 131 9.07 5.90 0.73
N LYS A 132 9.46 4.63 0.79
CA LYS A 132 10.20 3.94 -0.25
C LYS A 132 9.23 3.12 -1.07
N ILE A 133 9.27 3.27 -2.40
CA ILE A 133 8.31 2.65 -3.31
C ILE A 133 9.09 1.85 -4.37
N TRP A 134 8.69 0.61 -4.58
CA TRP A 134 9.16 -0.25 -5.66
C TRP A 134 8.14 -0.21 -6.78
N VAL A 135 8.47 0.42 -7.88
CA VAL A 135 7.56 0.73 -8.99
C VAL A 135 7.91 -0.16 -10.19
N ASP A 136 6.91 -0.88 -10.70
CA ASP A 136 6.94 -1.46 -12.05
C ASP A 136 6.79 -0.30 -13.05
N GLU A 137 7.88 0.07 -13.72
CA GLU A 137 7.91 1.22 -14.65
C GLU A 137 7.05 0.99 -15.90
N THR A 138 6.87 -0.27 -16.31
CA THR A 138 6.07 -0.61 -17.49
C THR A 138 4.58 -0.44 -17.23
N ALA A 139 4.13 -0.91 -16.08
CA ALA A 139 2.72 -0.86 -15.68
C ALA A 139 2.36 0.41 -14.89
N ILE A 140 3.37 1.19 -14.45
CA ILE A 140 3.22 2.31 -13.51
C ILE A 140 2.41 1.88 -12.29
N LEU A 141 2.95 0.91 -11.55
CA LEU A 141 2.32 0.31 -10.37
C LEU A 141 3.32 0.16 -9.23
N ALA A 142 2.92 0.53 -8.03
CA ALA A 142 3.68 0.22 -6.82
C ALA A 142 3.48 -1.26 -6.47
N LEU A 143 4.54 -2.07 -6.49
CA LEU A 143 4.48 -3.47 -6.07
C LEU A 143 4.77 -3.64 -4.58
N ARG A 144 5.51 -2.70 -3.99
CA ARG A 144 5.78 -2.61 -2.56
C ARG A 144 5.92 -1.17 -2.15
N THR A 145 5.46 -0.85 -0.94
CA THR A 145 5.79 0.39 -0.24
C THR A 145 6.34 0.08 1.14
N GLU A 146 7.28 0.90 1.61
CA GLU A 146 7.81 0.89 2.96
C GLU A 146 7.72 2.33 3.47
N THR A 147 6.78 2.58 4.37
CA THR A 147 6.50 3.91 4.89
C THR A 147 6.92 3.99 6.35
N THR A 148 7.82 4.90 6.64
CA THR A 148 8.25 5.22 8.01
C THR A 148 7.50 6.46 8.47
N THR A 149 6.85 6.36 9.62
CA THR A 149 6.11 7.46 10.24
C THR A 149 6.83 7.95 11.49
N GLN A 150 6.50 9.16 11.95
CA GLN A 150 7.12 9.76 13.14
C GLN A 150 6.79 9.00 14.43
N ASN A 151 5.57 8.44 14.53
CA ASN A 151 5.04 7.93 15.79
C ASN A 151 4.68 6.43 15.78
N GLU A 152 4.57 5.82 14.59
CA GLU A 152 4.00 4.47 14.44
C GLU A 152 4.98 3.45 13.84
N GLY A 153 6.25 3.87 13.63
CA GLY A 153 7.29 3.00 13.07
C GLY A 153 7.14 2.80 11.56
N THR A 154 7.57 1.64 11.07
CA THR A 154 7.59 1.31 9.65
C THR A 154 6.51 0.31 9.28
N VAL A 155 5.73 0.65 8.25
CA VAL A 155 4.72 -0.21 7.64
C VAL A 155 5.18 -0.62 6.25
N ILE A 156 5.20 -1.91 5.98
CA ILE A 156 5.49 -2.47 4.66
C ILE A 156 4.18 -2.97 4.06
N MET A 157 3.92 -2.59 2.81
CA MET A 157 2.76 -3.05 2.06
C MET A 157 3.23 -3.69 0.75
N ASP A 158 2.91 -4.97 0.56
CA ASP A 158 3.09 -5.69 -0.69
C ASP A 158 1.76 -5.72 -1.45
N LEU A 159 1.79 -5.42 -2.75
CA LEU A 159 0.59 -5.27 -3.58
C LEU A 159 0.66 -6.22 -4.78
N GLU A 160 -0.38 -7.04 -4.95
CA GLU A 160 -0.56 -7.92 -6.09
C GLU A 160 -1.73 -7.42 -6.93
N TYR A 161 -1.52 -7.30 -8.24
CA TYR A 161 -2.49 -6.74 -9.17
C TYR A 161 -2.94 -7.79 -10.19
N GLY A 162 -4.20 -7.69 -10.63
CA GLY A 162 -4.77 -8.53 -11.67
C GLY A 162 -5.75 -7.75 -12.56
N LYS A 163 -6.99 -7.58 -12.14
CA LYS A 163 -8.06 -7.05 -13.02
C LYS A 163 -8.08 -5.53 -13.15
N TYR A 164 -7.62 -4.79 -12.12
CA TYR A 164 -7.87 -3.35 -12.00
C TYR A 164 -6.59 -2.52 -12.16
N LEU A 165 -5.70 -2.96 -13.04
CA LEU A 165 -4.40 -2.33 -13.32
C LEU A 165 -4.51 -0.85 -13.70
N THR A 166 -5.55 -0.49 -14.48
CA THR A 166 -5.77 0.88 -14.95
C THR A 166 -5.97 1.86 -13.80
N TYR A 167 -6.56 1.39 -12.71
CA TYR A 167 -6.86 2.20 -11.52
C TYR A 167 -5.83 2.04 -10.40
N ALA A 168 -4.75 1.30 -10.64
CA ALA A 168 -3.79 0.92 -9.59
C ALA A 168 -4.46 0.33 -8.34
N LEU A 169 -5.56 -0.42 -8.52
CA LEU A 169 -6.25 -1.11 -7.44
C LEU A 169 -5.78 -2.58 -7.39
N PRO A 170 -5.21 -3.02 -6.26
CA PRO A 170 -4.68 -4.37 -6.11
C PRO A 170 -5.79 -5.40 -5.88
N ASP A 171 -5.58 -6.62 -6.32
CA ASP A 171 -6.44 -7.76 -5.96
C ASP A 171 -6.09 -8.30 -4.57
N LYS A 172 -4.82 -8.11 -4.15
CA LYS A 172 -4.37 -8.52 -2.81
C LYS A 172 -3.36 -7.52 -2.24
N VAL A 173 -3.48 -7.26 -0.96
CA VAL A 173 -2.56 -6.44 -0.19
C VAL A 173 -2.11 -7.23 1.04
N LYS A 174 -0.80 -7.28 1.26
CA LYS A 174 -0.20 -7.80 2.49
C LYS A 174 0.49 -6.66 3.22
N ILE A 175 0.05 -6.39 4.43
CA ILE A 175 0.57 -5.34 5.29
C ILE A 175 1.38 -6.01 6.39
N THR A 176 2.62 -5.57 6.57
CA THR A 176 3.50 -6.02 7.65
C THR A 176 3.90 -4.80 8.49
N MET A 177 3.74 -4.88 9.79
CA MET A 177 4.06 -3.80 10.72
C MET A 177 4.68 -4.36 12.01
N ASP A 178 5.42 -3.51 12.74
CA ASP A 178 5.93 -3.87 14.06
C ASP A 178 4.83 -3.68 15.11
N VAL A 179 4.45 -4.78 15.77
CA VAL A 179 3.31 -4.78 16.73
C VAL A 179 3.64 -4.05 18.03
N LYS A 180 4.92 -3.81 18.35
CA LYS A 180 5.30 -3.09 19.56
C LYS A 180 4.82 -1.64 19.56
N GLU A 181 4.72 -1.04 18.39
CA GLU A 181 4.40 0.36 18.20
C GLU A 181 2.96 0.57 17.73
N TYR A 182 2.28 -0.48 17.28
CA TYR A 182 0.95 -0.38 16.71
C TYR A 182 -0.13 -0.78 17.72
N LYS A 183 -0.90 0.19 18.20
CA LYS A 183 -2.15 -0.06 18.92
C LYS A 183 -3.22 -0.39 17.88
N LEU A 184 -3.54 -1.68 17.73
CA LEU A 184 -4.65 -2.10 16.88
C LEU A 184 -5.93 -1.32 17.23
N PRO A 185 -6.72 -0.92 16.21
CA PRO A 185 -8.02 -0.30 16.45
C PRO A 185 -8.86 -1.20 17.36
N LYS A 186 -9.41 -0.63 18.43
CA LYS A 186 -10.20 -1.39 19.42
C LYS A 186 -11.30 -2.28 18.82
N GLY A 187 -11.84 -1.94 17.67
CA GLY A 187 -12.88 -2.71 16.99
C GLY A 187 -12.41 -4.00 16.31
N VAL A 188 -11.12 -4.20 16.07
CA VAL A 188 -10.59 -5.45 15.48
C VAL A 188 -10.35 -6.51 16.54
N THR A 189 -10.23 -6.11 17.81
CA THR A 189 -9.81 -6.98 18.92
C THR A 189 -10.91 -7.24 19.94
N MET A 190 -12.05 -6.52 19.91
CA MET A 190 -13.02 -6.53 21.02
C MET A 190 -13.64 -7.91 21.31
N ASP A 191 -13.83 -8.76 20.31
CA ASP A 191 -14.45 -10.08 20.49
C ASP A 191 -13.43 -11.18 20.83
N TYR A 192 -12.13 -10.90 20.83
CA TYR A 192 -11.08 -11.92 20.95
C TYR A 192 -10.01 -11.59 22.01
N ALA A 193 -10.14 -10.46 22.69
CA ALA A 193 -9.15 -10.00 23.68
C ALA A 193 -9.09 -10.89 24.96
N GLU A 194 -10.11 -11.72 25.21
CA GLU A 194 -10.14 -12.61 26.39
C GLU A 194 -9.23 -13.85 26.26
N VAL A 195 -8.68 -14.13 25.07
CA VAL A 195 -7.90 -15.38 24.84
C VAL A 195 -6.39 -15.16 24.91
N ALA A 196 -5.93 -13.93 25.02
CA ALA A 196 -4.50 -13.64 24.95
C ALA A 196 -3.91 -13.15 26.28
N THR A 197 -3.78 -14.04 27.26
CA THR A 197 -2.77 -13.86 28.31
C THR A 197 -1.40 -14.14 27.72
N ALA A 198 -0.70 -13.07 27.30
CA ALA A 198 0.68 -13.20 26.86
C ALA A 198 1.53 -13.77 28.02
N PRO A 199 2.36 -14.80 27.79
CA PRO A 199 3.31 -15.26 28.79
C PRO A 199 4.24 -14.09 29.17
N LYS A 200 4.36 -13.83 30.49
CA LYS A 200 5.16 -12.71 31.02
C LYS A 200 6.67 -12.84 30.74
N ASP A 201 7.14 -14.00 30.28
CA ASP A 201 8.57 -14.31 30.12
C ASP A 201 9.03 -14.51 28.66
N ALA A 202 8.22 -14.21 27.67
CA ALA A 202 8.69 -14.27 26.29
C ALA A 202 9.68 -13.13 26.02
N LYS A 203 10.99 -13.47 25.93
CA LYS A 203 12.03 -12.58 25.41
C LYS A 203 11.47 -11.89 24.18
N VAL A 204 11.47 -10.57 24.21
CA VAL A 204 10.88 -9.68 23.20
C VAL A 204 11.63 -9.86 21.87
N LYS A 205 11.32 -10.92 21.12
CA LYS A 205 11.63 -11.00 19.69
C LYS A 205 10.74 -9.99 18.96
N GLU A 206 11.29 -9.33 17.96
CA GLU A 206 10.55 -8.40 17.07
C GLU A 206 9.21 -9.03 16.66
N ARG A 207 8.13 -8.44 17.13
CA ARG A 207 6.78 -8.96 16.90
C ARG A 207 6.22 -8.27 15.66
N LYS A 208 6.17 -8.99 14.55
CA LYS A 208 5.55 -8.50 13.33
C LYS A 208 4.08 -8.92 13.28
N GLY A 209 3.20 -7.97 13.05
CA GLY A 209 1.81 -8.21 12.67
C GLY A 209 1.68 -8.26 11.17
N VAL A 210 0.91 -9.21 10.65
CA VAL A 210 0.62 -9.34 9.23
C VAL A 210 -0.88 -9.29 9.02
N ILE A 211 -1.31 -8.40 8.09
CA ILE A 211 -2.70 -8.32 7.63
C ILE A 211 -2.70 -8.62 6.14
N GLU A 212 -3.46 -9.61 5.72
CA GLU A 212 -3.69 -9.92 4.31
C GLU A 212 -5.13 -9.56 3.93
N ILE A 213 -5.29 -8.71 2.90
CA ILE A 213 -6.58 -8.30 2.37
C ILE A 213 -6.67 -8.81 0.93
N SER A 214 -7.68 -9.63 0.64
CA SER A 214 -8.03 -10.03 -0.72
C SER A 214 -9.28 -9.29 -1.16
N TYR A 215 -9.20 -8.58 -2.26
CA TYR A 215 -10.30 -7.84 -2.87
C TYR A 215 -11.00 -8.74 -3.88
N LEU A 216 -12.25 -9.06 -3.65
CA LEU A 216 -13.03 -10.00 -4.47
C LEU A 216 -13.64 -9.30 -5.69
N GLY A 217 -13.81 -7.99 -5.61
CA GLY A 217 -14.31 -7.15 -6.70
C GLY A 217 -14.45 -5.70 -6.25
N TYR A 218 -14.40 -4.79 -7.24
CA TYR A 218 -14.53 -3.35 -7.03
C TYR A 218 -15.68 -2.78 -7.83
N THR A 219 -16.40 -1.82 -7.24
CA THR A 219 -17.25 -0.86 -7.93
C THR A 219 -16.58 0.50 -7.80
N ILE A 220 -16.11 1.09 -8.90
CA ILE A 220 -15.20 2.22 -8.91
C ILE A 220 -15.89 3.46 -9.45
N ASN A 221 -15.70 4.62 -8.78
CA ASN A 221 -16.14 5.95 -9.23
C ASN A 221 -17.64 6.03 -9.56
N LYS A 222 -18.49 5.43 -8.71
CA LYS A 222 -19.97 5.48 -8.84
C LYS A 222 -20.61 6.49 -7.89
N GLY A 223 -19.83 7.13 -7.05
CA GLY A 223 -20.28 7.99 -5.98
C GLY A 223 -20.71 7.19 -4.75
N ILE A 224 -20.27 7.62 -3.59
CA ILE A 224 -20.67 7.06 -2.30
C ILE A 224 -21.26 8.20 -1.47
N ASP A 225 -22.47 7.99 -0.93
CA ASP A 225 -23.09 8.96 -0.04
C ASP A 225 -22.23 9.14 1.22
N ASP A 226 -22.11 10.37 1.68
CA ASP A 226 -21.36 10.69 2.90
C ASP A 226 -22.00 10.12 4.16
N ALA A 227 -23.31 9.81 4.12
CA ALA A 227 -24.01 9.12 5.19
C ALA A 227 -23.37 7.75 5.50
N VAL A 228 -22.81 7.07 4.50
CA VAL A 228 -22.10 5.79 4.68
C VAL A 228 -20.94 5.92 5.68
N PHE A 229 -20.30 7.08 5.77
CA PHE A 229 -19.12 7.32 6.63
C PHE A 229 -19.47 7.91 8.00
N LYS A 230 -20.76 8.19 8.27
CA LYS A 230 -21.21 8.61 9.60
C LYS A 230 -21.16 7.41 10.54
N LYS A 231 -20.83 7.64 11.82
CA LYS A 231 -20.95 6.62 12.86
C LYS A 231 -22.43 6.21 12.97
N ASP A 232 -22.68 4.90 13.05
CA ASP A 232 -23.93 4.43 13.63
C ASP A 232 -23.92 4.88 15.11
N GLU A 233 -24.83 5.76 15.50
CA GLU A 233 -25.04 6.21 16.89
C GLU A 233 -25.52 5.05 17.75
#